data_4e088470607fa1883e375219160b1b23
#
_entry.id   4e088470607fa1883e375219160b1b23
#
_cell.length_a   1.000
_cell.length_b   1.000
_cell.length_c   1.000
_cell.angle_alpha   90.00
_cell.angle_beta   90.00
_cell.angle_gamma   90.00
#
_symmetry.space_group_name_H-M   'P 1'
#
loop_
_entity.id
_entity.type
_entity.pdbx_description
1 polymer ?
#
loop_
_entity_poly.entity_id
_entity_poly.type
_entity_poly.pdbx_seq_one_letter_code
_entity_poly.pdbx_strand_id
1 'polypeptide(L)'
;MTIATRKDDAAETTENAALGTDTNDEGVMTAEDLAALCESRGETYSFLARLFREEVDEALLAQLNDTDYPVSSGNGLMDEGYYQIAKYLSNAWVDPLMKLSVDYTRAFLGSGIDTYSAAYPFESVYTSEKRLLMSDARDEVLAIYRSCGLEKSESWTVGEDHVAVELESMGVLAHRAAKALRAGDEERAFSLINTQRNFMDDHLASWVPVFLSDTRRFADTTFYQGVANVTEG
;
A
#
# COMPACT_ATOMS: atom_id res chain seq x y z
N MET A 1 10.69 -5.23 4.88
CA MET A 1 9.41 -5.95 4.80
C MET A 1 8.78 -5.95 6.19
N THR A 2 7.61 -5.34 6.33
CA THR A 2 6.92 -5.13 7.62
C THR A 2 6.03 -6.33 7.99
N ILE A 3 5.56 -7.07 6.99
CA ILE A 3 4.75 -8.29 7.14
C ILE A 3 5.56 -9.52 6.73
N ALA A 4 5.60 -10.51 7.62
CA ALA A 4 6.22 -11.81 7.37
C ALA A 4 5.14 -12.89 7.14
N THR A 5 5.46 -13.89 6.32
CA THR A 5 4.57 -15.03 6.11
C THR A 5 4.87 -16.13 7.13
N ARG A 6 3.83 -16.71 7.73
CA ARG A 6 3.98 -17.91 8.58
C ARG A 6 4.57 -19.07 7.78
N LYS A 7 5.47 -19.84 8.39
CA LYS A 7 6.25 -20.92 7.77
C LYS A 7 5.46 -22.16 7.34
N ASP A 8 4.15 -22.21 7.53
CA ASP A 8 3.36 -23.44 7.39
C ASP A 8 2.75 -23.69 6.00
N ASP A 9 3.08 -22.87 4.99
CA ASP A 9 2.61 -23.04 3.59
C ASP A 9 3.56 -23.92 2.76
N ALA A 10 3.99 -25.08 3.31
CA ALA A 10 4.75 -26.08 2.57
C ALA A 10 3.90 -27.34 2.36
N ALA A 11 3.49 -27.59 1.12
CA ALA A 11 3.18 -28.84 0.41
C ALA A 11 1.97 -28.64 -0.47
N GLU A 12 1.96 -29.02 -1.66
CA GLU A 12 2.15 -30.19 -2.44
C GLU A 12 2.04 -29.85 -3.92
N THR A 13 3.09 -30.14 -4.64
CA THR A 13 3.09 -30.16 -6.10
C THR A 13 2.35 -31.42 -6.58
N THR A 14 1.27 -31.27 -7.30
CA THR A 14 0.79 -32.32 -8.22
C THR A 14 0.78 -31.75 -9.63
N GLU A 15 1.66 -32.30 -10.47
CA GLU A 15 1.66 -32.15 -11.92
C GLU A 15 0.31 -32.64 -12.48
N ASN A 16 -0.35 -31.79 -13.28
CA ASN A 16 -1.24 -32.29 -14.33
C ASN A 16 -1.12 -31.41 -15.57
N ALA A 17 -0.80 -32.09 -16.65
CA ALA A 17 -0.52 -31.56 -17.97
C ALA A 17 -1.77 -31.25 -18.76
N ALA A 18 -1.68 -30.13 -19.47
CA ALA A 18 -2.19 -29.81 -20.80
C ALA A 18 -3.63 -30.18 -21.20
N LEU A 19 -4.38 -29.16 -21.58
CA LEU A 19 -5.13 -29.17 -22.84
C LEU A 19 -5.35 -27.73 -23.30
N GLY A 20 -4.69 -27.36 -24.40
CA GLY A 20 -4.92 -26.09 -25.06
C GLY A 20 -6.27 -26.09 -25.78
N THR A 21 -6.96 -24.97 -25.71
CA THR A 21 -7.89 -24.51 -26.71
C THR A 21 -7.69 -23.02 -26.88
N ASP A 22 -6.97 -22.68 -27.96
CA ASP A 22 -7.02 -21.34 -28.54
C ASP A 22 -8.46 -21.05 -28.97
N THR A 23 -9.09 -20.11 -28.30
CA THR A 23 -10.20 -19.34 -28.84
C THR A 23 -9.93 -17.86 -28.55
N ASN A 24 -9.53 -17.13 -29.60
CA ASN A 24 -9.56 -15.67 -29.62
C ASN A 24 -10.99 -15.22 -29.29
N ASP A 25 -11.16 -14.73 -28.06
CA ASP A 25 -12.33 -13.97 -27.63
C ASP A 25 -11.83 -12.56 -27.27
N GLU A 26 -12.02 -11.62 -28.20
CA GLU A 26 -11.65 -10.22 -28.03
C GLU A 26 -12.51 -9.64 -26.90
N GLY A 27 -11.95 -9.57 -25.69
CA GLY A 27 -12.57 -8.91 -24.54
C GLY A 27 -12.61 -9.70 -23.23
N VAL A 28 -12.24 -10.96 -23.21
CA VAL A 28 -12.18 -11.74 -21.96
C VAL A 28 -10.78 -11.68 -21.39
N MET A 29 -10.64 -11.12 -20.18
CA MET A 29 -9.39 -11.11 -19.43
C MET A 29 -8.92 -12.53 -19.14
N THR A 30 -7.72 -12.88 -19.59
CA THR A 30 -7.13 -14.20 -19.34
C THR A 30 -6.66 -14.33 -17.88
N ALA A 31 -6.41 -15.57 -17.42
CA ALA A 31 -5.85 -15.78 -16.09
C ALA A 31 -4.47 -15.13 -15.93
N GLU A 32 -3.66 -15.07 -17.00
CA GLU A 32 -2.36 -14.40 -16.99
C GLU A 32 -2.51 -12.87 -16.93
N ASP A 33 -3.47 -12.27 -17.65
CA ASP A 33 -3.75 -10.84 -17.56
C ASP A 33 -4.19 -10.46 -16.15
N LEU A 34 -5.04 -11.28 -15.53
CA LEU A 34 -5.46 -11.06 -14.14
C LEU A 34 -4.29 -11.25 -13.16
N ALA A 35 -3.41 -12.21 -13.40
CA ALA A 35 -2.22 -12.41 -12.59
C ALA A 35 -1.27 -11.22 -12.69
N ALA A 36 -1.03 -10.72 -13.90
CA ALA A 36 -0.21 -9.54 -14.13
C ALA A 36 -0.80 -8.28 -13.45
N LEU A 37 -2.13 -8.12 -13.51
CA LEU A 37 -2.82 -7.04 -12.81
C LEU A 37 -2.66 -7.14 -11.28
N CYS A 38 -2.82 -8.35 -10.71
CA CYS A 38 -2.61 -8.59 -9.29
C CYS A 38 -1.16 -8.27 -8.87
N GLU A 39 -0.18 -8.66 -9.69
CA GLU A 39 1.23 -8.38 -9.44
C GLU A 39 1.53 -6.89 -9.45
N SER A 40 1.11 -6.16 -10.48
CA SER A 40 1.26 -4.70 -10.58
C SER A 40 0.60 -3.97 -9.40
N ARG A 41 -0.61 -4.38 -8.98
CA ARG A 41 -1.25 -3.86 -7.77
C ARG A 41 -0.41 -4.14 -6.52
N GLY A 42 0.15 -5.35 -6.41
CA GLY A 42 1.01 -5.73 -5.29
C GLY A 42 2.24 -4.86 -5.18
N GLU A 43 2.89 -4.55 -6.30
CA GLU A 43 4.03 -3.63 -6.38
C GLU A 43 3.63 -2.21 -5.97
N THR A 44 2.49 -1.73 -6.45
CA THR A 44 1.97 -0.39 -6.10
C THR A 44 1.70 -0.28 -4.60
N TYR A 45 1.01 -1.25 -4.00
CA TYR A 45 0.77 -1.26 -2.56
C TYR A 45 2.08 -1.29 -1.76
N SER A 46 3.04 -2.11 -2.17
CA SER A 46 4.34 -2.21 -1.50
C SER A 46 5.14 -0.90 -1.59
N PHE A 47 5.10 -0.23 -2.73
CA PHE A 47 5.73 1.08 -2.92
C PHE A 47 5.08 2.16 -2.04
N LEU A 48 3.75 2.25 -2.03
CA LEU A 48 3.03 3.20 -1.18
C LEU A 48 3.28 2.91 0.31
N ALA A 49 3.26 1.64 0.71
CA ALA A 49 3.59 1.23 2.08
C ALA A 49 4.97 1.73 2.50
N ARG A 50 5.98 1.66 1.61
CA ARG A 50 7.34 2.14 1.90
C ARG A 50 7.37 3.65 2.13
N LEU A 51 6.58 4.44 1.38
CA LEU A 51 6.54 5.89 1.51
C LEU A 51 5.91 6.38 2.82
N PHE A 52 4.99 5.60 3.39
CA PHE A 52 4.37 5.92 4.69
C PHE A 52 5.06 5.25 5.88
N ARG A 53 5.90 4.24 5.66
CA ARG A 53 6.52 3.45 6.73
C ARG A 53 7.60 4.21 7.47
N GLU A 54 8.43 4.91 6.74
CA GLU A 54 9.62 5.60 7.25
C GLU A 54 10.08 6.69 6.27
N GLU A 55 10.94 7.56 6.75
CA GLU A 55 11.53 8.64 5.96
C GLU A 55 12.18 8.14 4.66
N VAL A 56 12.23 9.02 3.67
CA VAL A 56 12.97 8.75 2.42
C VAL A 56 14.46 8.74 2.74
N ASP A 57 15.12 7.61 2.49
CA ASP A 57 16.56 7.44 2.56
C ASP A 57 17.25 7.66 1.20
N GLU A 58 18.59 7.61 1.19
CA GLU A 58 19.38 7.82 -0.03
C GLU A 58 19.04 6.80 -1.13
N ALA A 59 18.79 5.53 -0.76
CA ALA A 59 18.49 4.47 -1.71
C ALA A 59 17.11 4.69 -2.36
N LEU A 60 16.10 5.03 -1.56
CA LEU A 60 14.77 5.33 -2.08
C LEU A 60 14.78 6.63 -2.89
N LEU A 61 15.52 7.67 -2.46
CA LEU A 61 15.63 8.90 -3.23
C LEU A 61 16.27 8.66 -4.62
N ALA A 62 17.30 7.81 -4.68
CA ALA A 62 17.89 7.42 -5.96
C ALA A 62 16.87 6.68 -6.85
N GLN A 63 16.13 5.72 -6.29
CA GLN A 63 15.08 5.00 -7.01
C GLN A 63 13.98 5.95 -7.52
N LEU A 64 13.53 6.89 -6.69
CA LEU A 64 12.53 7.89 -7.06
C LEU A 64 13.00 8.79 -8.21
N ASN A 65 14.28 9.16 -8.23
CA ASN A 65 14.87 9.96 -9.32
C ASN A 65 15.01 9.18 -10.63
N ASP A 66 15.18 7.86 -10.57
CA ASP A 66 15.30 6.98 -11.74
C ASP A 66 13.92 6.48 -12.24
N THR A 67 12.83 6.81 -11.53
CA THR A 67 11.48 6.36 -11.89
C THR A 67 10.90 7.23 -13.01
N ASP A 68 10.40 6.58 -14.06
CA ASP A 68 9.58 7.22 -15.10
C ASP A 68 8.15 7.39 -14.61
N TYR A 69 7.78 8.61 -14.25
CA TYR A 69 6.44 8.91 -13.77
C TYR A 69 5.42 8.96 -14.91
N PRO A 70 4.27 8.29 -14.80
CA PRO A 70 3.22 8.36 -15.81
C PRO A 70 2.72 9.78 -16.03
N VAL A 71 2.56 10.18 -17.29
CA VAL A 71 1.97 11.48 -17.66
C VAL A 71 0.45 11.41 -17.70
N SER A 72 -0.10 10.21 -17.97
CA SER A 72 -1.53 9.96 -18.01
C SER A 72 -1.79 8.52 -17.58
N SER A 73 -2.26 8.35 -16.35
CA SER A 73 -2.66 7.06 -15.78
C SER A 73 -4.12 6.71 -16.08
N GLY A 74 -4.89 7.67 -16.58
CA GLY A 74 -6.35 7.59 -16.69
C GLY A 74 -7.09 8.07 -15.44
N ASN A 75 -6.37 8.46 -14.38
CA ASN A 75 -6.93 9.06 -13.17
C ASN A 75 -6.27 10.42 -12.92
N GLY A 76 -7.06 11.50 -13.00
CA GLY A 76 -6.55 12.86 -12.91
C GLY A 76 -5.90 13.21 -11.55
N LEU A 77 -6.31 12.54 -10.47
CA LEU A 77 -5.71 12.76 -9.16
C LEU A 77 -4.33 12.09 -9.06
N MET A 78 -4.20 10.87 -9.58
CA MET A 78 -2.89 10.20 -9.69
C MET A 78 -1.93 11.00 -10.59
N ASP A 79 -2.42 11.49 -11.74
CA ASP A 79 -1.62 12.27 -12.69
C ASP A 79 -1.07 13.54 -12.03
N GLU A 80 -1.91 14.27 -11.27
CA GLU A 80 -1.49 15.42 -10.49
C GLU A 80 -0.44 15.01 -9.42
N GLY A 81 -0.66 13.89 -8.73
CA GLY A 81 0.27 13.38 -7.74
C GLY A 81 1.64 13.04 -8.32
N TYR A 82 1.69 12.31 -9.43
CA TYR A 82 2.94 12.01 -10.13
C TYR A 82 3.66 13.27 -10.61
N TYR A 83 2.91 14.23 -11.16
CA TYR A 83 3.48 15.53 -11.56
C TYR A 83 4.09 16.27 -10.35
N GLN A 84 3.43 16.29 -9.20
CA GLN A 84 3.90 16.96 -7.99
C GLN A 84 5.19 16.32 -7.47
N ILE A 85 5.26 14.97 -7.45
CA ILE A 85 6.45 14.22 -7.05
C ILE A 85 7.61 14.52 -8.01
N ALA A 86 7.40 14.33 -9.31
CA ALA A 86 8.41 14.57 -10.33
C ALA A 86 8.93 16.02 -10.30
N LYS A 87 8.02 16.99 -10.17
CA LYS A 87 8.36 18.41 -10.05
C LYS A 87 9.20 18.71 -8.82
N TYR A 88 8.85 18.12 -7.66
CA TYR A 88 9.66 18.28 -6.45
C TYR A 88 11.06 17.75 -6.65
N LEU A 89 11.20 16.51 -7.11
CA LEU A 89 12.48 15.85 -7.34
C LEU A 89 13.36 16.61 -8.34
N SER A 90 12.79 17.10 -9.43
CA SER A 90 13.49 17.90 -10.45
C SER A 90 14.01 19.25 -9.92
N ASN A 91 13.48 19.77 -8.82
CA ASN A 91 13.84 21.05 -8.22
C ASN A 91 14.51 20.93 -6.85
N ALA A 92 14.81 19.73 -6.39
CA ALA A 92 15.38 19.47 -5.07
C ALA A 92 16.91 19.59 -5.05
N TRP A 93 17.45 20.80 -5.29
CA TRP A 93 18.88 21.06 -5.47
C TRP A 93 19.70 21.11 -4.17
N VAL A 94 19.06 21.41 -3.04
CA VAL A 94 19.74 21.60 -1.76
C VAL A 94 19.12 20.71 -0.72
N ASP A 95 19.90 19.73 -0.27
CA ASP A 95 19.61 18.81 0.84
C ASP A 95 18.18 18.23 0.81
N PRO A 96 17.81 17.48 -0.25
CA PRO A 96 16.47 16.95 -0.41
C PRO A 96 16.11 15.95 0.69
N LEU A 97 17.07 15.17 1.18
CA LEU A 97 16.82 14.18 2.24
C LEU A 97 16.41 14.86 3.55
N MET A 98 17.15 15.90 3.98
CA MET A 98 16.80 16.65 5.19
C MET A 98 15.42 17.28 5.06
N LYS A 99 15.09 17.86 3.91
CA LYS A 99 13.78 18.49 3.70
C LYS A 99 12.64 17.47 3.75
N LEU A 100 12.83 16.31 3.14
CA LEU A 100 11.84 15.23 3.16
C LEU A 100 11.70 14.62 4.55
N SER A 101 12.79 14.45 5.31
CA SER A 101 12.78 13.96 6.67
C SER A 101 12.03 14.92 7.62
N VAL A 102 12.31 16.21 7.53
CA VAL A 102 11.60 17.24 8.31
C VAL A 102 10.11 17.25 7.97
N ASP A 103 9.76 17.15 6.69
CA ASP A 103 8.37 17.15 6.26
C ASP A 103 7.64 15.85 6.66
N TYR A 104 8.32 14.70 6.57
CA TYR A 104 7.79 13.42 7.07
C TYR A 104 7.45 13.50 8.56
N THR A 105 8.40 13.99 9.37
CA THR A 105 8.21 14.16 10.81
C THR A 105 7.02 15.09 11.09
N ARG A 106 6.93 16.21 10.39
CA ARG A 106 5.83 17.15 10.52
C ARG A 106 4.49 16.56 10.09
N ALA A 107 4.45 15.91 8.94
CA ALA A 107 3.21 15.40 8.36
C ALA A 107 2.65 14.21 9.14
N PHE A 108 3.50 13.28 9.61
CA PHE A 108 3.06 11.99 10.14
C PHE A 108 3.34 11.76 11.63
N LEU A 109 4.34 12.41 12.21
CA LEU A 109 4.68 12.26 13.63
C LEU A 109 4.17 13.40 14.49
N GLY A 110 4.04 14.60 13.91
CA GLY A 110 3.52 15.79 14.58
C GLY A 110 4.35 16.20 15.80
N SER A 111 3.73 16.97 16.69
CA SER A 111 4.35 17.42 17.95
C SER A 111 4.28 16.37 19.07
N GLY A 112 3.52 15.29 18.88
CA GLY A 112 3.26 14.29 19.91
C GLY A 112 2.41 14.78 21.08
N ILE A 113 1.88 16.03 21.03
CA ILE A 113 1.11 16.63 22.11
C ILE A 113 -0.39 16.34 21.98
N ASP A 114 -0.90 16.30 20.75
CA ASP A 114 -2.31 16.02 20.45
C ASP A 114 -2.46 15.26 19.12
N THR A 115 -3.64 14.70 18.90
CA THR A 115 -3.98 13.92 17.69
C THR A 115 -4.48 14.78 16.53
N TYR A 116 -4.32 16.10 16.59
CA TYR A 116 -4.73 17.06 15.57
C TYR A 116 -3.56 17.81 14.95
N SER A 117 -2.33 17.56 15.40
CA SER A 117 -1.12 18.26 14.95
C SER A 117 -0.45 17.64 13.74
N ALA A 118 -0.92 16.47 13.27
CA ALA A 118 -0.40 15.76 12.12
C ALA A 118 -1.44 14.83 11.51
N ALA A 119 -1.15 14.27 10.34
CA ALA A 119 -1.85 13.15 9.73
C ALA A 119 -1.29 11.85 10.33
N TYR A 120 -1.75 11.46 11.49
CA TYR A 120 -1.29 10.23 12.14
C TYR A 120 -1.74 9.01 11.34
N PRO A 121 -0.82 8.15 10.88
CA PRO A 121 -1.12 7.14 9.86
C PRO A 121 -1.71 5.84 10.46
N PHE A 122 -2.74 5.95 11.30
CA PHE A 122 -3.37 4.82 12.00
C PHE A 122 -4.89 4.85 11.85
N GLU A 123 -5.48 3.72 11.45
CA GLU A 123 -6.93 3.57 11.31
C GLU A 123 -7.66 3.96 12.59
N SER A 124 -7.19 3.49 13.74
CA SER A 124 -7.79 3.76 15.04
C SER A 124 -7.91 5.25 15.39
N VAL A 125 -7.03 6.10 14.83
CA VAL A 125 -7.11 7.56 15.02
C VAL A 125 -8.31 8.15 14.29
N TYR A 126 -8.72 7.59 13.16
CA TYR A 126 -9.78 8.13 12.31
C TYR A 126 -11.14 7.48 12.56
N THR A 127 -11.16 6.23 13.02
CA THR A 127 -12.39 5.46 13.26
C THR A 127 -12.87 5.48 14.70
N SER A 128 -12.00 5.80 15.68
CA SER A 128 -12.43 5.92 17.08
C SER A 128 -12.95 7.32 17.41
N GLU A 129 -14.02 7.40 18.22
CA GLU A 129 -14.63 8.67 18.65
C GLU A 129 -13.63 9.63 19.34
N LYS A 130 -12.66 9.07 20.05
CA LYS A 130 -11.66 9.85 20.81
C LYS A 130 -10.32 9.99 20.09
N ARG A 131 -10.21 9.56 18.83
CA ARG A 131 -8.96 9.54 18.06
C ARG A 131 -7.80 8.85 18.82
N LEU A 132 -8.11 7.73 19.47
CA LEU A 132 -7.14 6.99 20.29
C LEU A 132 -6.45 5.92 19.45
N LEU A 133 -5.14 5.80 19.63
CA LEU A 133 -4.35 4.68 19.10
C LEU A 133 -4.76 3.35 19.77
N MET A 134 -4.54 2.24 19.05
CA MET A 134 -4.75 0.87 19.56
C MET A 134 -6.20 0.61 20.03
N SER A 135 -7.17 1.06 19.26
CA SER A 135 -8.59 0.76 19.46
C SER A 135 -9.02 -0.52 18.72
N ASP A 136 -10.32 -0.76 18.65
CA ASP A 136 -10.94 -1.95 18.05
C ASP A 136 -10.45 -2.25 16.63
N ALA A 137 -10.22 -1.20 15.81
CA ALA A 137 -9.70 -1.33 14.45
C ALA A 137 -8.39 -2.13 14.40
N ARG A 138 -7.47 -1.90 15.33
CA ARG A 138 -6.23 -2.66 15.41
C ARG A 138 -6.48 -4.16 15.64
N ASP A 139 -7.41 -4.52 16.51
CA ASP A 139 -7.70 -5.92 16.80
C ASP A 139 -8.40 -6.60 15.62
N GLU A 140 -9.22 -5.86 14.88
CA GLU A 140 -9.90 -6.32 13.66
C GLU A 140 -8.90 -6.61 12.54
N VAL A 141 -8.02 -5.68 12.20
CA VAL A 141 -6.99 -5.91 11.16
C VAL A 141 -6.04 -7.04 11.55
N LEU A 142 -5.68 -7.15 12.84
CA LEU A 142 -4.84 -8.23 13.34
C LEU A 142 -5.51 -9.61 13.19
N ALA A 143 -6.83 -9.70 13.40
CA ALA A 143 -7.58 -10.93 13.17
C ALA A 143 -7.56 -11.34 11.69
N ILE A 144 -7.72 -10.36 10.77
CA ILE A 144 -7.63 -10.59 9.32
C ILE A 144 -6.23 -11.06 8.92
N TYR A 145 -5.16 -10.39 9.40
CA TYR A 145 -3.78 -10.82 9.10
C TYR A 145 -3.54 -12.27 9.51
N ARG A 146 -3.93 -12.65 10.73
CA ARG A 146 -3.80 -14.02 11.23
C ARG A 146 -4.57 -15.04 10.39
N SER A 147 -5.79 -14.69 9.95
CA SER A 147 -6.60 -15.56 9.09
C SER A 147 -5.95 -15.78 7.72
N CYS A 148 -5.18 -14.82 7.24
CA CYS A 148 -4.41 -14.90 5.99
C CYS A 148 -3.01 -15.50 6.18
N GLY A 149 -2.63 -15.97 7.38
CA GLY A 149 -1.28 -16.43 7.67
C GLY A 149 -0.23 -15.32 7.54
N LEU A 150 -0.58 -14.09 7.91
CA LEU A 150 0.32 -12.94 7.95
C LEU A 150 0.65 -12.59 9.39
N GLU A 151 1.89 -12.19 9.61
CA GLU A 151 2.36 -11.69 10.90
C GLU A 151 3.19 -10.43 10.67
N LYS A 152 3.03 -9.45 11.55
CA LYS A 152 3.85 -8.25 11.54
C LYS A 152 5.29 -8.61 11.91
N SER A 153 6.27 -8.02 11.21
CA SER A 153 7.69 -8.23 11.54
C SER A 153 8.00 -7.77 12.98
N GLU A 154 8.82 -8.52 13.71
CA GLU A 154 9.29 -8.16 15.06
C GLU A 154 10.06 -6.84 15.08
N SER A 155 10.70 -6.47 13.97
CA SER A 155 11.41 -5.19 13.83
C SER A 155 10.48 -3.98 13.75
N TRP A 156 9.19 -4.21 13.51
CA TRP A 156 8.18 -3.15 13.44
C TRP A 156 7.49 -2.98 14.79
N THR A 157 7.74 -1.87 15.46
CA THR A 157 7.30 -1.63 16.85
C THR A 157 5.99 -0.85 16.96
N VAL A 158 5.41 -0.40 15.84
CA VAL A 158 4.17 0.38 15.80
C VAL A 158 2.95 -0.51 15.64
N GLY A 159 1.73 0.05 15.80
CA GLY A 159 0.47 -0.69 15.72
C GLY A 159 0.26 -1.39 14.35
N GLU A 160 -0.55 -2.43 14.37
CA GLU A 160 -0.89 -3.23 13.19
C GLU A 160 -1.83 -2.50 12.24
N ASP A 161 -2.57 -1.51 12.73
CA ASP A 161 -3.48 -0.60 12.02
C ASP A 161 -2.79 0.65 11.44
N HIS A 162 -1.47 0.57 11.25
CA HIS A 162 -0.72 1.61 10.54
C HIS A 162 -0.89 1.44 9.02
N VAL A 163 -1.13 2.52 8.29
CA VAL A 163 -1.39 2.51 6.84
C VAL A 163 -0.34 1.70 6.06
N ALA A 164 0.93 1.78 6.44
CA ALA A 164 1.99 1.01 5.79
C ALA A 164 1.84 -0.50 6.00
N VAL A 165 1.34 -0.96 7.15
CA VAL A 165 1.08 -2.38 7.41
C VAL A 165 -0.12 -2.87 6.62
N GLU A 166 -1.18 -2.06 6.58
CA GLU A 166 -2.39 -2.36 5.82
C GLU A 166 -2.09 -2.44 4.31
N LEU A 167 -1.39 -1.46 3.75
CA LEU A 167 -0.99 -1.48 2.34
C LEU A 167 -0.04 -2.65 2.03
N GLU A 168 0.94 -2.94 2.90
CA GLU A 168 1.85 -4.07 2.69
C GLU A 168 1.10 -5.41 2.74
N SER A 169 0.08 -5.55 3.61
CA SER A 169 -0.78 -6.73 3.65
C SER A 169 -1.53 -6.93 2.33
N MET A 170 -2.09 -5.85 1.77
CA MET A 170 -2.72 -5.85 0.45
C MET A 170 -1.75 -6.27 -0.65
N GLY A 171 -0.52 -5.78 -0.61
CA GLY A 171 0.54 -6.16 -1.54
C GLY A 171 0.85 -7.66 -1.49
N VAL A 172 1.03 -8.21 -0.28
CA VAL A 172 1.29 -9.65 -0.10
C VAL A 172 0.13 -10.50 -0.60
N LEU A 173 -1.12 -10.12 -0.31
CA LEU A 173 -2.30 -10.84 -0.78
C LEU A 173 -2.44 -10.78 -2.30
N ALA A 174 -2.11 -9.65 -2.93
CA ALA A 174 -2.12 -9.49 -4.38
C ALA A 174 -1.07 -10.38 -5.05
N HIS A 175 0.16 -10.41 -4.56
CA HIS A 175 1.19 -11.32 -5.07
C HIS A 175 0.84 -12.80 -4.88
N ARG A 176 0.21 -13.17 -3.76
CA ARG A 176 -0.29 -14.55 -3.54
C ARG A 176 -1.40 -14.91 -4.52
N ALA A 177 -2.31 -13.97 -4.83
CA ALA A 177 -3.36 -14.17 -5.83
C ALA A 177 -2.77 -14.36 -7.24
N ALA A 178 -1.80 -13.55 -7.65
CA ALA A 178 -1.07 -13.70 -8.91
C ALA A 178 -0.43 -15.09 -9.02
N LYS A 179 0.25 -15.53 -7.94
CA LYS A 179 0.87 -16.85 -7.89
C LYS A 179 -0.16 -17.99 -8.02
N ALA A 180 -1.31 -17.87 -7.33
CA ALA A 180 -2.37 -18.87 -7.41
C ALA A 180 -2.97 -18.96 -8.82
N LEU A 181 -3.23 -17.82 -9.49
CA LEU A 181 -3.70 -17.77 -10.88
C LEU A 181 -2.74 -18.48 -11.84
N ARG A 182 -1.44 -18.19 -11.75
CA ARG A 182 -0.42 -18.86 -12.58
C ARG A 182 -0.29 -20.36 -12.29
N ALA A 183 -0.64 -20.79 -11.08
CA ALA A 183 -0.68 -22.21 -10.72
C ALA A 183 -2.00 -22.91 -11.13
N GLY A 184 -2.98 -22.20 -11.69
CA GLY A 184 -4.30 -22.73 -12.00
C GLY A 184 -5.21 -22.96 -10.79
N ASP A 185 -4.83 -22.42 -9.62
CA ASP A 185 -5.64 -22.49 -8.39
C ASP A 185 -6.59 -21.30 -8.33
N GLU A 186 -7.63 -21.35 -9.14
CA GLU A 186 -8.61 -20.27 -9.27
C GLU A 186 -9.38 -20.04 -7.96
N GLU A 187 -9.73 -21.08 -7.23
CA GLU A 187 -10.48 -20.97 -5.98
C GLU A 187 -9.68 -20.17 -4.94
N ARG A 188 -8.40 -20.51 -4.76
CA ARG A 188 -7.50 -19.77 -3.89
C ARG A 188 -7.30 -18.32 -4.35
N ALA A 189 -7.12 -18.11 -5.66
CA ALA A 189 -6.93 -16.78 -6.22
C ALA A 189 -8.15 -15.89 -5.95
N PHE A 190 -9.35 -16.35 -6.24
CA PHE A 190 -10.59 -15.60 -5.98
C PHE A 190 -10.84 -15.37 -4.48
N SER A 191 -10.51 -16.33 -3.63
CA SER A 191 -10.57 -16.15 -2.17
C SER A 191 -9.67 -15.00 -1.72
N LEU A 192 -8.43 -14.94 -2.20
CA LEU A 192 -7.47 -13.87 -1.88
C LEU A 192 -7.91 -12.50 -2.43
N ILE A 193 -8.46 -12.46 -3.64
CA ILE A 193 -9.01 -11.22 -4.23
C ILE A 193 -10.22 -10.73 -3.45
N ASN A 194 -11.12 -11.62 -3.04
CA ASN A 194 -12.26 -11.23 -2.20
C ASN A 194 -11.83 -10.74 -0.82
N THR A 195 -10.79 -11.34 -0.22
CA THR A 195 -10.22 -10.84 1.04
C THR A 195 -9.69 -9.41 0.87
N GLN A 196 -8.96 -9.13 -0.22
CA GLN A 196 -8.48 -7.78 -0.51
C GLN A 196 -9.63 -6.80 -0.71
N ARG A 197 -10.70 -7.21 -1.42
CA ARG A 197 -11.87 -6.37 -1.62
C ARG A 197 -12.54 -6.01 -0.30
N ASN A 198 -12.81 -7.00 0.54
CA ASN A 198 -13.43 -6.77 1.84
C ASN A 198 -12.53 -5.88 2.72
N PHE A 199 -11.21 -6.11 2.73
CA PHE A 199 -10.27 -5.27 3.47
C PHE A 199 -10.26 -3.82 2.95
N MET A 200 -10.34 -3.63 1.63
CA MET A 200 -10.48 -2.29 1.04
C MET A 200 -11.77 -1.61 1.51
N ASP A 201 -12.91 -2.31 1.42
CA ASP A 201 -14.23 -1.74 1.70
C ASP A 201 -14.41 -1.45 3.20
N ASP A 202 -14.00 -2.37 4.08
CA ASP A 202 -14.27 -2.31 5.52
C ASP A 202 -13.21 -1.48 6.28
N HIS A 203 -11.96 -1.45 5.82
CA HIS A 203 -10.83 -0.77 6.48
C HIS A 203 -10.33 0.43 5.65
N LEU A 204 -9.53 0.23 4.61
CA LEU A 204 -8.84 1.31 3.92
C LEU A 204 -9.77 2.44 3.44
N ALA A 205 -10.88 2.11 2.79
CA ALA A 205 -11.81 3.12 2.27
C ALA A 205 -12.53 3.92 3.36
N SER A 206 -12.61 3.38 4.58
CA SER A 206 -13.31 4.02 5.70
C SER A 206 -12.54 5.22 6.28
N TRP A 207 -11.22 5.22 6.22
CA TRP A 207 -10.40 6.23 6.90
C TRP A 207 -9.29 6.86 6.05
N VAL A 208 -8.72 6.12 5.08
CA VAL A 208 -7.59 6.60 4.27
C VAL A 208 -7.90 7.91 3.54
N PRO A 209 -9.09 8.16 2.95
CA PRO A 209 -9.38 9.45 2.32
C PRO A 209 -9.25 10.64 3.27
N VAL A 210 -9.67 10.49 4.53
CA VAL A 210 -9.54 11.54 5.56
C VAL A 210 -8.08 11.72 5.97
N PHE A 211 -7.35 10.61 6.17
CA PHE A 211 -5.92 10.63 6.43
C PHE A 211 -5.14 11.34 5.32
N LEU A 212 -5.44 11.07 4.05
CA LEU A 212 -4.78 11.70 2.91
C LEU A 212 -5.13 13.19 2.77
N SER A 213 -6.35 13.57 3.15
CA SER A 213 -6.72 14.99 3.27
C SER A 213 -5.89 15.70 4.34
N ASP A 214 -5.71 15.08 5.50
CA ASP A 214 -4.83 15.59 6.55
C ASP A 214 -3.35 15.61 6.09
N THR A 215 -2.89 14.59 5.35
CA THR A 215 -1.54 14.58 4.77
C THR A 215 -1.29 15.79 3.88
N ARG A 216 -2.22 16.10 2.96
CA ARG A 216 -2.11 17.30 2.12
C ARG A 216 -2.11 18.61 2.91
N ARG A 217 -2.80 18.63 4.03
CA ARG A 217 -2.88 19.80 4.92
C ARG A 217 -1.59 20.03 5.72
N PHE A 218 -0.98 18.96 6.22
CA PHE A 218 0.17 19.04 7.11
C PHE A 218 1.52 18.98 6.41
N ALA A 219 1.60 18.38 5.21
CA ALA A 219 2.80 18.35 4.41
C ALA A 219 3.13 19.72 3.81
N ASP A 220 4.39 20.15 3.96
CA ASP A 220 4.92 21.39 3.36
C ASP A 220 5.38 21.16 1.92
N THR A 221 5.94 19.98 1.63
CA THR A 221 6.48 19.69 0.31
C THR A 221 5.40 19.17 -0.63
N THR A 222 5.51 19.54 -1.91
CA THR A 222 4.66 18.94 -2.94
C THR A 222 4.93 17.47 -3.14
N PHE A 223 6.03 16.92 -2.58
CA PHE A 223 6.33 15.49 -2.60
C PHE A 223 5.27 14.69 -1.82
N TYR A 224 5.08 14.95 -0.52
CA TYR A 224 4.09 14.21 0.28
C TYR A 224 2.65 14.58 -0.08
N GLN A 225 2.39 15.79 -0.58
CA GLN A 225 1.08 16.12 -1.18
C GLN A 225 0.82 15.26 -2.41
N GLY A 226 1.83 15.07 -3.26
CA GLY A 226 1.77 14.17 -4.42
C GLY A 226 1.60 12.70 -4.04
N VAL A 227 2.32 12.23 -3.00
CA VAL A 227 2.14 10.88 -2.44
C VAL A 227 0.69 10.66 -2.01
N ALA A 228 0.08 11.65 -1.32
CA ALA A 228 -1.32 11.56 -0.93
C ALA A 228 -2.26 11.47 -2.15
N ASN A 229 -2.01 12.25 -3.20
CA ASN A 229 -2.82 12.22 -4.42
C ASN A 229 -2.69 10.90 -5.19
N VAL A 230 -1.48 10.35 -5.31
CA VAL A 230 -1.27 9.03 -5.94
C VAL A 230 -1.95 7.92 -5.13
N THR A 231 -1.91 8.00 -3.81
CA THR A 231 -2.51 6.98 -2.93
C THR A 231 -4.04 7.00 -3.00
N GLU A 232 -4.66 8.16 -3.14
CA GLU A 232 -6.12 8.30 -3.21
C GLU A 232 -6.69 7.92 -4.59
N GLY A 233 -5.95 8.18 -5.66
CA GLY A 233 -6.35 7.87 -7.04
C GLY A 233 -6.25 6.40 -7.41
#